data_38c38031391081599ee52fbcce4554d6
#
_entry.id   38c38031391081599ee52fbcce4554d6
#
_cell.length_a   1.000
_cell.length_b   1.000
_cell.length_c   1.000
_cell.angle_alpha   90.00
_cell.angle_beta   90.00
_cell.angle_gamma   90.00
#
_symmetry.space_group_name_H-M   'P 1'
#
loop_
_entity.id
_entity.type
_entity.pdbx_description
1 polymer ?
#
loop_
_entity_poly.entity_id
_entity_poly.type
_entity_poly.pdbx_seq_one_letter_code
_entity_poly.pdbx_strand_id
1 'polypeptide(L)'
;MSDWDETEHPRDTRGRFRDKSGGWVEQVADRLVDPGYVRGQPIDLDPDVIERLARVRARDMAEFVELGSDRVGGDSRLAEIAQMQGWDAPGETGTPQQLQDLLEQGGVRLWRGVTPPVSSVDWTGGLFPGKGSPQWPTEAIAQTVRDHKTGPVRYGYGIYGNGMYTSVNADSASAYAMDGEREAAIRMVLRPGARVAQWEDREEWYDEYERRLGEMGLPEDTRRNLTDYGLAAMLLGYDAIHVPPGWDDGTDWDDAQYVVLNRTAVLFEAEPGDDWED
;
A
#
# COMPACT_ATOMS: atom_id res chain seq x y z
N MET A 1 16.35 15.00 -36.42
CA MET A 1 17.07 14.45 -35.29
C MET A 1 17.66 15.65 -34.59
N SER A 2 17.11 16.01 -33.40
CA SER A 2 17.69 17.09 -32.62
C SER A 2 18.91 16.50 -31.92
N ASP A 3 20.05 17.15 -32.09
CA ASP A 3 21.28 16.77 -31.37
C ASP A 3 21.05 16.94 -29.89
N TRP A 4 21.11 15.84 -29.17
CA TRP A 4 21.06 15.82 -27.70
C TRP A 4 22.38 16.35 -27.17
N ASP A 5 22.34 17.49 -26.47
CA ASP A 5 23.52 18.09 -25.86
C ASP A 5 23.55 17.84 -24.33
N GLU A 6 24.45 16.96 -23.92
CA GLU A 6 24.61 16.56 -22.52
C GLU A 6 25.10 17.68 -21.62
N THR A 7 25.71 18.75 -22.19
CA THR A 7 26.14 19.93 -21.46
C THR A 7 24.97 20.84 -21.04
N GLU A 8 23.85 20.71 -21.73
CA GLU A 8 22.61 21.42 -21.38
C GLU A 8 21.81 20.69 -20.27
N HIS A 9 22.14 19.43 -20.00
CA HIS A 9 21.45 18.56 -19.05
C HIS A 9 22.47 17.86 -18.11
N PRO A 10 23.16 18.63 -17.24
CA PRO A 10 24.18 18.06 -16.35
C PRO A 10 23.57 17.05 -15.39
N ARG A 11 24.23 15.92 -15.27
CA ARG A 11 23.86 14.86 -14.32
C ARG A 11 24.72 14.93 -13.06
N ASP A 12 24.15 14.53 -11.93
CA ASP A 12 24.93 14.30 -10.72
C ASP A 12 25.74 12.99 -10.81
N THR A 13 26.56 12.71 -9.81
CA THR A 13 27.38 11.49 -9.74
C THR A 13 26.58 10.20 -9.70
N ARG A 14 25.24 10.28 -9.54
CA ARG A 14 24.30 9.17 -9.56
C ARG A 14 23.46 9.13 -10.85
N GLY A 15 23.84 9.90 -11.88
CA GLY A 15 23.19 9.94 -13.19
C GLY A 15 21.86 10.74 -13.24
N ARG A 16 21.49 11.47 -12.19
CA ARG A 16 20.26 12.26 -12.13
C ARG A 16 20.46 13.64 -12.77
N PHE A 17 19.45 14.13 -13.46
CA PHE A 17 19.48 15.48 -14.07
C PHE A 17 19.50 16.56 -13.00
N ARG A 18 20.34 17.59 -13.21
CA ARG A 18 20.34 18.82 -12.42
C ARG A 18 19.79 19.97 -13.27
N ASP A 19 19.08 20.88 -12.65
CA ASP A 19 18.77 22.14 -13.30
C ASP A 19 20.01 23.07 -13.34
N LYS A 20 19.96 24.09 -14.22
CA LYS A 20 21.05 25.05 -14.38
C LYS A 20 21.27 25.94 -13.15
N SER A 21 20.31 25.98 -12.21
CA SER A 21 20.40 26.77 -10.97
C SER A 21 20.97 25.99 -9.79
N GLY A 22 21.22 24.68 -9.95
CA GLY A 22 21.76 23.80 -8.91
C GLY A 22 20.78 23.50 -7.77
N GLY A 23 19.52 23.88 -7.92
CA GLY A 23 18.44 23.61 -6.97
C GLY A 23 17.62 22.39 -7.35
N TRP A 24 17.05 21.74 -6.35
CA TRP A 24 16.09 20.65 -6.52
C TRP A 24 14.70 21.24 -6.86
N VAL A 25 14.44 21.53 -8.14
CA VAL A 25 13.17 22.16 -8.56
C VAL A 25 11.98 21.18 -8.40
N GLU A 26 12.22 19.88 -8.55
CA GLU A 26 11.15 18.87 -8.43
C GLU A 26 10.54 18.78 -7.02
N GLN A 27 11.31 19.00 -5.96
CA GLN A 27 10.78 18.88 -4.59
C GLN A 27 9.85 20.02 -4.17
N VAL A 28 9.93 21.18 -4.83
CA VAL A 28 9.12 22.35 -4.44
C VAL A 28 7.79 22.38 -5.19
N ALA A 29 7.76 21.98 -6.44
CA ALA A 29 6.52 21.94 -7.24
C ALA A 29 5.55 20.87 -6.74
N ASP A 30 6.04 19.68 -6.40
CA ASP A 30 5.22 18.56 -5.89
C ASP A 30 4.62 18.82 -4.50
N ARG A 31 5.27 19.63 -3.66
CA ARG A 31 4.74 20.00 -2.33
C ARG A 31 3.58 21.00 -2.35
N LEU A 32 3.41 21.72 -3.45
CA LEU A 32 2.37 22.74 -3.56
C LEU A 32 1.03 22.19 -4.09
N VAL A 33 1.01 20.96 -4.61
CA VAL A 33 -0.17 20.39 -5.27
C VAL A 33 -1.07 19.63 -4.30
N ASP A 34 -0.50 19.08 -3.21
CA ASP A 34 -1.29 18.33 -2.23
C ASP A 34 -0.59 18.25 -0.86
N PRO A 35 -0.97 19.08 0.11
CA PRO A 35 -0.28 19.17 1.41
C PRO A 35 -0.33 17.89 2.25
N GLY A 36 -1.26 16.99 1.96
CA GLY A 36 -1.41 15.71 2.68
C GLY A 36 -0.57 14.56 2.10
N TYR A 37 -0.06 14.69 0.88
CA TYR A 37 0.69 13.63 0.22
C TYR A 37 2.19 13.74 0.45
N VAL A 38 2.78 12.69 1.01
CA VAL A 38 4.22 12.53 1.18
C VAL A 38 4.72 11.51 0.17
N ARG A 39 5.31 12.01 -0.92
CA ARG A 39 5.82 11.15 -2.01
C ARG A 39 6.95 10.26 -1.53
N GLY A 40 6.90 8.98 -1.91
CA GLY A 40 7.93 8.00 -1.62
C GLY A 40 9.29 8.33 -2.20
N GLN A 41 10.33 8.09 -1.40
CA GLN A 41 11.72 8.22 -1.81
C GLN A 41 12.46 6.91 -1.59
N PRO A 42 13.40 6.51 -2.46
CA PRO A 42 14.24 5.38 -2.19
C PRO A 42 14.98 5.55 -0.85
N ILE A 43 14.88 4.56 0.03
CA ILE A 43 15.64 4.50 1.28
C ILE A 43 17.02 3.89 0.97
N ASP A 44 18.07 4.53 1.44
CA ASP A 44 19.39 3.95 1.38
C ASP A 44 19.43 2.75 2.35
N LEU A 45 19.72 1.57 1.79
CA LEU A 45 19.86 0.35 2.57
C LEU A 45 21.24 0.38 3.25
N ASP A 46 21.27 0.86 4.48
CA ASP A 46 22.46 0.79 5.32
C ASP A 46 22.31 -0.33 6.37
N PRO A 47 23.39 -0.74 7.03
CA PRO A 47 23.35 -1.80 8.03
C PRO A 47 22.37 -1.54 9.19
N ASP A 48 22.17 -0.27 9.58
CA ASP A 48 21.29 0.09 10.70
C ASP A 48 19.81 -0.11 10.31
N VAL A 49 19.43 0.27 9.08
CA VAL A 49 18.07 0.02 8.51
C VAL A 49 17.82 -1.49 8.46
N ILE A 50 18.76 -2.25 7.92
CA ILE A 50 18.63 -3.71 7.79
C ILE A 50 18.48 -4.38 9.16
N GLU A 51 19.34 -4.03 10.12
CA GLU A 51 19.26 -4.59 11.49
C GLU A 51 17.93 -4.23 12.16
N ARG A 52 17.43 -3.02 11.94
CA ARG A 52 16.14 -2.57 12.47
C ARG A 52 15.00 -3.41 11.91
N LEU A 53 14.93 -3.61 10.59
CA LEU A 53 13.90 -4.43 9.95
C LEU A 53 13.99 -5.90 10.35
N ALA A 54 15.20 -6.45 10.46
CA ALA A 54 15.39 -7.84 10.92
C ALA A 54 14.92 -8.04 12.37
N ARG A 55 15.16 -7.08 13.26
CA ARG A 55 14.65 -7.12 14.66
C ARG A 55 13.12 -7.07 14.70
N VAL A 56 12.50 -6.22 13.89
CA VAL A 56 11.03 -6.14 13.79
C VAL A 56 10.46 -7.47 13.33
N ARG A 57 11.04 -8.06 12.27
CA ARG A 57 10.60 -9.37 11.78
C ARG A 57 10.73 -10.48 12.82
N ALA A 58 11.84 -10.51 13.57
CA ALA A 58 12.03 -11.49 14.61
C ALA A 58 10.97 -11.38 15.71
N ARG A 59 10.56 -10.17 16.07
CA ARG A 59 9.45 -9.92 17.01
C ARG A 59 8.13 -10.44 16.45
N ASP A 60 7.77 -10.09 15.20
CA ASP A 60 6.52 -10.55 14.57
C ASP A 60 6.45 -12.08 14.51
N MET A 61 7.58 -12.73 14.21
CA MET A 61 7.66 -14.20 14.21
C MET A 61 7.49 -14.81 15.60
N ALA A 62 8.02 -14.18 16.64
CA ALA A 62 7.83 -14.63 18.02
C ALA A 62 6.35 -14.50 18.44
N GLU A 63 5.70 -13.38 18.12
CA GLU A 63 4.26 -13.18 18.34
C GLU A 63 3.42 -14.18 17.57
N PHE A 64 3.78 -14.47 16.31
CA PHE A 64 3.09 -15.49 15.51
C PHE A 64 3.15 -16.88 16.15
N VAL A 65 4.30 -17.27 16.67
CA VAL A 65 4.46 -18.55 17.38
C VAL A 65 3.66 -18.61 18.69
N GLU A 66 3.61 -17.50 19.42
CA GLU A 66 2.93 -17.42 20.71
C GLU A 66 1.40 -17.32 20.57
N LEU A 67 0.91 -16.49 19.66
CA LEU A 67 -0.50 -16.10 19.56
C LEU A 67 -1.27 -16.79 18.43
N GLY A 68 -0.57 -17.39 17.45
CA GLY A 68 -1.13 -17.93 16.22
C GLY A 68 -1.39 -16.87 15.13
N SER A 69 -1.64 -17.35 13.92
CA SER A 69 -1.77 -16.51 12.70
C SER A 69 -2.85 -15.43 12.77
N ASP A 70 -3.94 -15.70 13.49
CA ASP A 70 -5.13 -14.85 13.48
C ASP A 70 -5.00 -13.59 14.36
N ARG A 71 -3.88 -13.47 15.09
CA ARG A 71 -3.64 -12.37 16.02
C ARG A 71 -2.47 -11.47 15.63
N VAL A 72 -1.70 -11.85 14.63
CA VAL A 72 -0.61 -11.01 14.12
C VAL A 72 -1.21 -9.89 13.28
N GLY A 73 -1.04 -8.66 13.73
CA GLY A 73 -1.68 -7.46 13.16
C GLY A 73 -1.15 -7.00 11.79
N GLY A 74 -0.46 -7.90 11.05
CA GLY A 74 0.15 -7.57 9.76
C GLY A 74 1.68 -7.51 9.82
N ASP A 75 2.30 -7.03 8.76
CA ASP A 75 3.77 -6.92 8.65
C ASP A 75 4.27 -5.61 9.26
N SER A 76 4.84 -5.68 10.46
CA SER A 76 5.36 -4.50 11.16
C SER A 76 6.60 -3.89 10.49
N ARG A 77 7.30 -4.61 9.59
CA ARG A 77 8.43 -4.06 8.82
C ARG A 77 7.95 -2.93 7.90
N LEU A 78 6.78 -3.10 7.27
CA LEU A 78 6.20 -2.07 6.42
C LEU A 78 5.79 -0.85 7.24
N ALA A 79 5.24 -1.06 8.45
CA ALA A 79 4.93 0.05 9.37
C ALA A 79 6.20 0.82 9.77
N GLU A 80 7.31 0.11 9.98
CA GLU A 80 8.62 0.71 10.28
C GLU A 80 9.13 1.57 9.11
N ILE A 81 9.02 1.06 7.87
CA ILE A 81 9.41 1.82 6.67
C ILE A 81 8.47 3.02 6.47
N ALA A 82 7.17 2.84 6.70
CA ALA A 82 6.22 3.94 6.63
C ALA A 82 6.60 5.09 7.56
N GLN A 83 7.07 4.80 8.79
CA GLN A 83 7.62 5.84 9.69
C GLN A 83 8.88 6.51 9.12
N MET A 84 9.81 5.73 8.57
CA MET A 84 11.01 6.30 7.94
C MET A 84 10.68 7.19 6.73
N GLN A 85 9.62 6.88 5.99
CA GLN A 85 9.14 7.64 4.85
C GLN A 85 8.24 8.84 5.25
N GLY A 86 7.75 8.88 6.49
CA GLY A 86 6.75 9.86 6.93
C GLY A 86 5.32 9.53 6.45
N TRP A 87 5.01 8.27 6.20
CA TRP A 87 3.71 7.78 5.71
C TRP A 87 2.78 7.29 6.83
N ASP A 88 3.21 7.36 8.07
CA ASP A 88 2.48 6.88 9.26
C ASP A 88 1.39 7.85 9.74
N ALA A 89 1.27 9.02 9.11
CA ALA A 89 0.18 9.97 9.38
C ALA A 89 -1.20 9.34 9.17
N PRO A 90 -2.25 9.76 9.91
CA PRO A 90 -3.62 9.37 9.61
C PRO A 90 -3.97 9.60 8.15
N GLY A 91 -4.77 8.69 7.57
CA GLY A 91 -5.24 8.87 6.20
C GLY A 91 -6.08 10.14 6.07
N GLU A 92 -5.87 10.87 5.01
CA GLU A 92 -6.68 12.04 4.69
C GLU A 92 -8.05 11.61 4.16
N THR A 93 -9.10 12.33 4.57
CA THR A 93 -10.46 12.08 4.09
C THR A 93 -10.98 13.29 3.34
N GLY A 94 -11.69 13.05 2.25
CA GLY A 94 -12.27 14.09 1.39
C GLY A 94 -13.74 13.87 1.07
N THR A 95 -14.37 14.93 0.58
CA THR A 95 -15.73 14.87 0.06
C THR A 95 -15.77 14.12 -1.27
N PRO A 96 -16.94 13.60 -1.72
CA PRO A 96 -17.09 13.01 -3.04
C PRO A 96 -16.58 13.91 -4.16
N GLN A 97 -16.78 15.23 -4.07
CA GLN A 97 -16.29 16.19 -5.07
C GLN A 97 -14.75 16.22 -5.10
N GLN A 98 -14.08 16.21 -3.95
CA GLN A 98 -12.61 16.19 -3.90
C GLN A 98 -12.03 14.89 -4.50
N LEU A 99 -12.70 13.73 -4.26
CA LEU A 99 -12.32 12.50 -4.91
C LEU A 99 -12.50 12.59 -6.44
N GLN A 100 -13.61 13.16 -6.89
CA GLN A 100 -13.88 13.36 -8.31
C GLN A 100 -12.84 14.29 -8.97
N ASP A 101 -12.49 15.38 -8.30
CA ASP A 101 -11.46 16.32 -8.78
C ASP A 101 -10.09 15.61 -8.95
N LEU A 102 -9.73 14.68 -8.05
CA LEU A 102 -8.52 13.88 -8.19
C LEU A 102 -8.60 12.89 -9.36
N LEU A 103 -9.75 12.27 -9.60
CA LEU A 103 -9.96 11.38 -10.75
C LEU A 103 -9.81 12.14 -12.07
N GLU A 104 -10.34 13.36 -12.17
CA GLU A 104 -10.21 14.22 -13.35
C GLU A 104 -8.76 14.65 -13.61
N GLN A 105 -7.93 14.69 -12.56
CA GLN A 105 -6.49 14.97 -12.65
C GLN A 105 -5.65 13.72 -12.97
N GLY A 106 -6.29 12.55 -13.16
CA GLY A 106 -5.60 11.31 -13.50
C GLY A 106 -5.34 10.38 -12.31
N GLY A 107 -6.01 10.60 -11.19
CA GLY A 107 -6.03 9.67 -10.05
C GLY A 107 -6.75 8.37 -10.41
N VAL A 108 -6.55 7.33 -9.60
CA VAL A 108 -7.14 6.01 -9.80
C VAL A 108 -8.16 5.73 -8.70
N ARG A 109 -9.40 5.40 -9.10
CA ARG A 109 -10.44 4.97 -8.17
C ARG A 109 -10.12 3.59 -7.63
N LEU A 110 -10.16 3.44 -6.32
CA LEU A 110 -9.86 2.20 -5.63
C LEU A 110 -10.92 1.90 -4.56
N TRP A 111 -11.10 0.61 -4.33
CA TRP A 111 -12.03 0.08 -3.34
C TRP A 111 -11.32 -0.94 -2.46
N ARG A 112 -11.66 -0.96 -1.18
CA ARG A 112 -11.18 -1.99 -0.24
C ARG A 112 -12.32 -2.52 0.58
N GLY A 113 -12.58 -3.81 0.49
CA GLY A 113 -13.41 -4.52 1.45
C GLY A 113 -12.71 -4.64 2.80
N VAL A 114 -13.43 -4.44 3.88
CA VAL A 114 -12.93 -4.61 5.25
C VAL A 114 -13.77 -5.60 6.01
N THR A 115 -13.11 -6.38 6.85
CA THR A 115 -13.75 -7.36 7.73
C THR A 115 -13.43 -6.99 9.18
N PRO A 116 -14.44 -6.80 10.03
CA PRO A 116 -14.20 -6.58 11.45
C PRO A 116 -13.46 -7.76 12.09
N PRO A 117 -12.70 -7.54 13.19
CA PRO A 117 -12.01 -8.60 13.88
C PRO A 117 -12.97 -9.70 14.37
N VAL A 118 -12.53 -10.97 14.30
CA VAL A 118 -13.32 -12.13 14.75
C VAL A 118 -13.80 -11.99 16.20
N SER A 119 -13.08 -11.25 17.05
CA SER A 119 -13.48 -10.96 18.43
C SER A 119 -14.76 -10.11 18.56
N SER A 120 -15.20 -9.44 17.49
CA SER A 120 -16.45 -8.65 17.47
C SER A 120 -17.66 -9.43 16.96
N VAL A 121 -17.50 -10.72 16.63
CA VAL A 121 -18.60 -11.59 16.18
C VAL A 121 -19.35 -12.18 17.35
N ASP A 122 -20.69 -12.08 17.31
CA ASP A 122 -21.54 -12.89 18.15
C ASP A 122 -21.70 -14.31 17.56
N TRP A 123 -20.93 -15.26 18.10
CA TRP A 123 -20.87 -16.66 17.64
C TRP A 123 -22.11 -17.48 18.02
N THR A 124 -23.28 -16.89 18.20
CA THR A 124 -24.50 -17.63 18.54
C THR A 124 -24.98 -18.59 17.45
N GLY A 125 -24.35 -18.59 16.26
CA GLY A 125 -24.77 -19.32 15.06
C GLY A 125 -23.89 -20.49 14.60
N GLY A 126 -22.78 -20.85 15.28
CA GLY A 126 -21.94 -22.02 14.93
C GLY A 126 -20.74 -21.74 14.02
N LEU A 127 -19.78 -22.69 14.00
CA LEU A 127 -18.41 -22.58 13.45
C LEU A 127 -18.28 -22.55 11.92
N PHE A 128 -19.36 -22.61 11.15
CA PHE A 128 -19.31 -22.62 9.69
C PHE A 128 -20.41 -21.72 9.09
N PRO A 129 -20.07 -20.87 8.09
CA PRO A 129 -21.06 -20.08 7.38
C PRO A 129 -21.95 -21.00 6.51
N GLY A 130 -23.08 -21.35 7.07
CA GLY A 130 -24.21 -21.93 6.37
C GLY A 130 -25.42 -21.18 6.84
N LYS A 131 -26.50 -21.10 6.10
CA LYS A 131 -27.72 -20.31 6.36
C LYS A 131 -27.84 -19.77 7.79
N GLY A 132 -27.29 -18.57 8.03
CA GLY A 132 -27.15 -17.97 9.35
C GLY A 132 -25.72 -17.54 9.64
N SER A 133 -25.01 -16.99 8.65
CA SER A 133 -23.69 -16.34 8.84
C SER A 133 -23.75 -15.36 10.00
N PRO A 134 -22.74 -15.29 10.88
CA PRO A 134 -22.72 -14.32 11.95
C PRO A 134 -22.80 -12.92 11.34
N GLN A 135 -23.87 -12.21 11.62
CA GLN A 135 -24.00 -10.82 11.20
C GLN A 135 -23.08 -9.96 12.07
N TRP A 136 -22.24 -9.21 11.42
CA TRP A 136 -21.42 -8.22 12.12
C TRP A 136 -22.29 -7.05 12.57
N PRO A 137 -22.19 -6.59 13.82
CA PRO A 137 -22.88 -5.38 14.22
C PRO A 137 -22.45 -4.20 13.33
N THR A 138 -23.39 -3.42 12.82
CA THR A 138 -23.12 -2.21 12.00
C THR A 138 -22.06 -1.31 12.64
N GLU A 139 -22.07 -1.19 13.96
CA GLU A 139 -21.07 -0.42 14.71
C GLU A 139 -19.66 -1.00 14.57
N ALA A 140 -19.49 -2.33 14.52
CA ALA A 140 -18.20 -2.98 14.34
C ALA A 140 -17.66 -2.74 12.92
N ILE A 141 -18.51 -2.77 11.91
CA ILE A 141 -18.17 -2.42 10.53
C ILE A 141 -17.73 -0.96 10.47
N ALA A 142 -18.54 -0.04 10.99
CA ALA A 142 -18.23 1.38 11.01
C ALA A 142 -16.92 1.69 11.76
N GLN A 143 -16.65 1.01 12.87
CA GLN A 143 -15.39 1.16 13.60
C GLN A 143 -14.21 0.65 12.77
N THR A 144 -14.35 -0.52 12.11
CA THR A 144 -13.30 -1.08 11.24
C THR A 144 -12.98 -0.15 10.08
N VAL A 145 -14.00 0.44 9.44
CA VAL A 145 -13.83 1.44 8.38
C VAL A 145 -13.06 2.67 8.92
N ARG A 146 -13.45 3.20 10.08
CA ARG A 146 -12.72 4.33 10.72
C ARG A 146 -11.27 3.97 11.00
N ASP A 147 -11.02 2.79 11.57
CA ASP A 147 -9.66 2.35 11.90
C ASP A 147 -8.76 2.19 10.65
N HIS A 148 -9.33 1.77 9.52
CA HIS A 148 -8.58 1.71 8.27
C HIS A 148 -8.25 3.10 7.71
N LYS A 149 -9.16 4.07 7.84
CA LYS A 149 -8.96 5.44 7.36
C LYS A 149 -7.99 6.23 8.25
N THR A 150 -8.15 6.17 9.56
CA THR A 150 -7.49 7.11 10.49
C THR A 150 -6.70 6.45 11.61
N GLY A 151 -6.88 5.15 11.83
CA GLY A 151 -6.15 4.37 12.83
C GLY A 151 -4.70 4.07 12.44
N PRO A 152 -3.97 3.29 13.23
CA PRO A 152 -2.63 2.84 12.87
C PRO A 152 -2.61 2.11 11.53
N VAL A 153 -1.58 2.36 10.73
CA VAL A 153 -1.41 1.67 9.44
C VAL A 153 -1.21 0.19 9.69
N ARG A 154 -1.99 -0.64 9.00
CA ARG A 154 -1.87 -2.09 9.04
C ARG A 154 -1.64 -2.61 7.61
N TYR A 155 -0.55 -3.34 7.43
CA TYR A 155 -0.18 -3.93 6.16
C TYR A 155 -0.48 -5.43 6.21
N GLY A 156 -1.48 -5.87 5.45
CA GLY A 156 -1.84 -7.28 5.32
C GLY A 156 -0.78 -8.08 4.60
N TYR A 157 -0.84 -9.40 4.75
CA TYR A 157 -0.03 -10.34 3.97
C TYR A 157 -0.74 -10.65 2.65
N GLY A 158 0.03 -10.80 1.56
CA GLY A 158 -0.54 -11.13 0.26
C GLY A 158 0.48 -11.59 -0.76
N ILE A 159 -0.01 -12.17 -1.85
CA ILE A 159 0.79 -12.83 -2.90
C ILE A 159 1.59 -11.83 -3.76
N TYR A 160 1.10 -10.62 -3.90
CA TYR A 160 1.77 -9.54 -4.64
C TYR A 160 2.62 -8.64 -3.74
N GLY A 161 2.95 -9.12 -2.55
CA GLY A 161 3.63 -8.38 -1.49
C GLY A 161 2.67 -7.94 -0.38
N ASN A 162 3.24 -7.67 0.79
CA ASN A 162 2.49 -7.18 1.94
C ASN A 162 2.07 -5.73 1.71
N GLY A 163 0.85 -5.38 2.10
CA GLY A 163 0.32 -4.03 1.86
C GLY A 163 -1.19 -3.92 2.11
N MET A 164 -1.77 -2.84 1.68
CA MET A 164 -3.21 -2.64 1.70
C MET A 164 -3.79 -2.99 0.31
N TYR A 165 -4.38 -4.16 0.19
CA TYR A 165 -4.98 -4.65 -1.05
C TYR A 165 -6.26 -3.89 -1.37
N THR A 166 -6.38 -3.46 -2.63
CA THR A 166 -7.52 -2.73 -3.16
C THR A 166 -7.84 -3.21 -4.57
N SER A 167 -9.07 -3.01 -5.04
CA SER A 167 -9.49 -3.27 -6.41
C SER A 167 -10.01 -1.98 -7.07
N VAL A 168 -9.97 -1.92 -8.38
CA VAL A 168 -10.63 -0.85 -9.16
C VAL A 168 -12.14 -1.07 -9.26
N ASN A 169 -12.64 -2.24 -8.86
CA ASN A 169 -14.04 -2.63 -8.90
C ASN A 169 -14.59 -2.81 -7.47
N ALA A 170 -15.75 -2.20 -7.21
CA ALA A 170 -16.42 -2.25 -5.91
C ALA A 170 -16.90 -3.66 -5.55
N ASP A 171 -17.41 -4.41 -6.53
CA ASP A 171 -17.93 -5.77 -6.31
C ASP A 171 -16.80 -6.74 -5.96
N SER A 172 -15.65 -6.64 -6.65
CA SER A 172 -14.45 -7.40 -6.31
C SER A 172 -13.92 -7.06 -4.92
N ALA A 173 -13.94 -5.78 -4.54
CA ALA A 173 -13.55 -5.38 -3.19
C ALA A 173 -14.54 -5.89 -2.14
N SER A 174 -15.85 -5.86 -2.41
CA SER A 174 -16.89 -6.33 -1.48
C SER A 174 -16.83 -7.84 -1.26
N ALA A 175 -16.33 -8.62 -2.22
CA ALA A 175 -16.13 -10.05 -2.05
C ALA A 175 -15.11 -10.38 -0.93
N TYR A 176 -14.22 -9.45 -0.58
CA TYR A 176 -13.33 -9.55 0.58
C TYR A 176 -13.94 -9.02 1.88
N ALA A 177 -15.04 -8.27 1.79
CA ALA A 177 -15.84 -7.97 2.94
C ALA A 177 -16.72 -9.18 3.25
N MET A 178 -16.75 -9.65 4.49
CA MET A 178 -17.65 -10.76 4.84
C MET A 178 -19.09 -10.40 4.46
N ASP A 179 -19.75 -11.34 3.78
CA ASP A 179 -21.12 -11.28 3.29
C ASP A 179 -21.40 -10.34 2.10
N GLY A 180 -20.37 -9.77 1.45
CA GLY A 180 -20.57 -8.93 0.26
C GLY A 180 -21.30 -7.62 0.55
N GLU A 181 -21.31 -7.16 1.81
CA GLU A 181 -21.95 -5.90 2.18
C GLU A 181 -21.14 -4.72 1.65
N ARG A 182 -21.70 -3.95 0.74
CA ARG A 182 -21.08 -2.72 0.18
C ARG A 182 -20.71 -1.71 1.26
N GLU A 183 -21.43 -1.69 2.38
CA GLU A 183 -21.16 -0.83 3.54
C GLU A 183 -19.81 -1.10 4.20
N ALA A 184 -19.27 -2.29 4.00
CA ALA A 184 -17.92 -2.67 4.45
C ALA A 184 -16.82 -2.37 3.40
N ALA A 185 -17.14 -1.69 2.29
CA ALA A 185 -16.18 -1.28 1.29
C ALA A 185 -15.81 0.20 1.46
N ILE A 186 -14.51 0.48 1.52
CA ILE A 186 -13.95 1.82 1.61
C ILE A 186 -13.63 2.30 0.21
N ARG A 187 -14.20 3.45 -0.21
CA ARG A 187 -13.82 4.12 -1.44
C ARG A 187 -12.66 5.08 -1.19
N MET A 188 -11.72 5.10 -2.13
CA MET A 188 -10.58 5.99 -2.10
C MET A 188 -10.09 6.31 -3.51
N VAL A 189 -9.26 7.32 -3.64
CA VAL A 189 -8.57 7.65 -4.88
C VAL A 189 -7.07 7.66 -4.63
N LEU A 190 -6.34 6.85 -5.39
CA LEU A 190 -4.89 6.98 -5.47
C LEU A 190 -4.57 8.27 -6.22
N ARG A 191 -3.77 9.14 -5.60
CA ARG A 191 -3.51 10.49 -6.08
C ARG A 191 -2.75 10.52 -7.39
N PRO A 192 -2.99 11.51 -8.23
CA PRO A 192 -2.14 11.79 -9.39
C PRO A 192 -0.69 11.96 -8.95
N GLY A 193 0.25 11.40 -9.72
CA GLY A 193 1.68 11.49 -9.42
C GLY A 193 2.19 10.50 -8.35
N ALA A 194 1.35 9.64 -7.80
CA ALA A 194 1.79 8.48 -7.01
C ALA A 194 2.76 7.61 -7.82
N ARG A 195 3.85 7.16 -7.18
CA ARG A 195 4.83 6.27 -7.80
C ARG A 195 4.33 4.83 -7.72
N VAL A 196 3.94 4.27 -8.85
CA VAL A 196 3.35 2.93 -8.93
C VAL A 196 4.34 1.97 -9.59
N ALA A 197 4.74 0.92 -8.85
CA ALA A 197 5.47 -0.21 -9.42
C ALA A 197 4.51 -1.05 -10.26
N GLN A 198 4.90 -1.38 -11.49
CA GLN A 198 4.12 -2.28 -12.32
C GLN A 198 4.51 -3.72 -12.02
N TRP A 199 3.53 -4.58 -11.75
CA TRP A 199 3.80 -6.00 -11.47
C TRP A 199 4.40 -6.73 -12.67
N GLU A 200 4.07 -6.29 -13.87
CA GLU A 200 4.63 -6.80 -15.13
C GLU A 200 6.15 -6.61 -15.19
N ASP A 201 6.64 -5.50 -14.60
CA ASP A 201 8.07 -5.16 -14.55
C ASP A 201 8.73 -5.61 -13.22
N ARG A 202 8.09 -6.51 -12.46
CA ARG A 202 8.58 -6.90 -11.12
C ARG A 202 9.99 -7.48 -11.14
N GLU A 203 10.34 -8.21 -12.18
CA GLU A 203 11.69 -8.77 -12.32
C GLU A 203 12.74 -7.65 -12.33
N GLU A 204 12.47 -6.53 -13.01
CA GLU A 204 13.41 -5.41 -13.08
C GLU A 204 13.59 -4.73 -11.72
N TRP A 205 12.51 -4.25 -11.09
CA TRP A 205 12.64 -3.49 -9.84
C TRP A 205 12.92 -4.38 -8.63
N TYR A 206 12.49 -5.65 -8.63
CA TYR A 206 12.79 -6.57 -7.54
C TYR A 206 14.21 -7.12 -7.64
N ASP A 207 14.71 -7.41 -8.84
CA ASP A 207 16.09 -7.80 -9.06
C ASP A 207 17.07 -6.69 -8.65
N GLU A 208 16.72 -5.42 -8.90
CA GLU A 208 17.50 -4.28 -8.40
C GLU A 208 17.56 -4.25 -6.87
N TYR A 209 16.45 -4.54 -6.19
CA TYR A 209 16.39 -4.66 -4.75
C TYR A 209 17.26 -5.83 -4.24
N GLU A 210 17.13 -7.02 -4.82
CA GLU A 210 17.91 -8.21 -4.48
C GLU A 210 19.40 -7.99 -4.73
N ARG A 211 19.76 -7.31 -5.81
CA ARG A 211 21.13 -6.93 -6.11
C ARG A 211 21.73 -6.05 -5.00
N ARG A 212 21.00 -5.04 -4.55
CA ARG A 212 21.43 -4.17 -3.44
C ARG A 212 21.64 -4.94 -2.15
N LEU A 213 20.70 -5.84 -1.80
CA LEU A 213 20.86 -6.72 -0.64
C LEU A 213 22.08 -7.65 -0.78
N GLY A 214 22.34 -8.17 -2.00
CA GLY A 214 23.49 -9.02 -2.30
C GLY A 214 24.83 -8.31 -2.09
N GLU A 215 24.93 -7.05 -2.50
CA GLU A 215 26.13 -6.21 -2.35
C GLU A 215 26.50 -5.92 -0.88
N MET A 216 25.52 -5.99 0.01
CA MET A 216 25.74 -5.77 1.45
C MET A 216 26.39 -6.96 2.15
N GLY A 217 26.49 -8.13 1.51
CA GLY A 217 27.08 -9.33 2.10
C GLY A 217 26.36 -9.86 3.34
N LEU A 218 25.03 -9.64 3.42
CA LEU A 218 24.21 -10.05 4.55
C LEU A 218 24.13 -11.57 4.68
N PRO A 219 24.04 -12.11 5.92
CA PRO A 219 23.73 -13.51 6.14
C PRO A 219 22.40 -13.91 5.44
N GLU A 220 22.34 -15.15 4.94
CA GLU A 220 21.17 -15.63 4.19
C GLU A 220 19.87 -15.53 5.00
N ASP A 221 19.90 -15.85 6.30
CA ASP A 221 18.71 -15.73 7.15
C ASP A 221 18.24 -14.28 7.29
N THR A 222 19.16 -13.32 7.33
CA THR A 222 18.82 -11.90 7.32
C THR A 222 18.20 -11.50 6.00
N ARG A 223 18.79 -11.91 4.87
CA ARG A 223 18.23 -11.65 3.54
C ARG A 223 16.83 -12.23 3.40
N ARG A 224 16.63 -13.50 3.79
CA ARG A 224 15.30 -14.17 3.74
C ARG A 224 14.24 -13.39 4.52
N ASN A 225 14.61 -12.78 5.64
CA ASN A 225 13.69 -11.95 6.43
C ASN A 225 13.34 -10.61 5.77
N LEU A 226 14.03 -10.23 4.71
CA LEU A 226 13.80 -9.01 3.94
C LEU A 226 13.11 -9.30 2.59
N THR A 227 12.84 -10.56 2.28
CA THR A 227 12.22 -10.97 1.02
C THR A 227 10.71 -10.78 1.10
N ASP A 228 10.21 -9.72 0.44
CA ASP A 228 8.80 -9.43 0.23
C ASP A 228 8.66 -8.32 -0.82
N TYR A 229 7.72 -8.44 -1.75
CA TYR A 229 7.54 -7.45 -2.82
C TYR A 229 7.07 -6.08 -2.31
N GLY A 230 6.15 -6.05 -1.33
CA GLY A 230 5.70 -4.80 -0.72
C GLY A 230 6.82 -4.08 0.00
N LEU A 231 7.63 -4.83 0.76
CA LEU A 231 8.82 -4.33 1.44
C LEU A 231 9.83 -3.74 0.44
N ALA A 232 10.14 -4.47 -0.62
CA ALA A 232 11.05 -4.03 -1.67
C ALA A 232 10.54 -2.75 -2.34
N ALA A 233 9.26 -2.73 -2.73
CA ALA A 233 8.65 -1.57 -3.36
C ALA A 233 8.68 -0.33 -2.46
N MET A 234 8.39 -0.46 -1.16
CA MET A 234 8.49 0.64 -0.20
C MET A 234 9.91 1.17 -0.03
N LEU A 235 10.90 0.27 0.04
CA LEU A 235 12.31 0.65 0.14
C LEU A 235 12.83 1.33 -1.14
N LEU A 236 12.25 0.99 -2.29
CA LEU A 236 12.51 1.68 -3.56
C LEU A 236 11.71 2.99 -3.71
N GLY A 237 10.83 3.30 -2.75
CA GLY A 237 10.04 4.52 -2.69
C GLY A 237 8.80 4.50 -3.58
N TYR A 238 8.25 3.33 -3.88
CA TYR A 238 6.95 3.22 -4.54
C TYR A 238 5.81 3.38 -3.54
N ASP A 239 4.75 4.06 -3.96
CA ASP A 239 3.55 4.32 -3.17
C ASP A 239 2.52 3.18 -3.27
N ALA A 240 2.56 2.43 -4.36
CA ALA A 240 1.70 1.27 -4.60
C ALA A 240 2.33 0.30 -5.61
N ILE A 241 1.81 -0.93 -5.65
CA ILE A 241 2.06 -1.91 -6.72
C ILE A 241 0.76 -2.06 -7.50
N HIS A 242 0.80 -1.94 -8.82
CA HIS A 242 -0.31 -2.22 -9.73
C HIS A 242 -0.19 -3.63 -10.27
N VAL A 243 -1.23 -4.43 -10.12
CA VAL A 243 -1.35 -5.79 -10.66
C VAL A 243 -2.43 -5.76 -11.74
N PRO A 244 -2.09 -6.00 -13.01
CA PRO A 244 -3.06 -5.97 -14.09
C PRO A 244 -4.05 -7.13 -14.01
N PRO A 245 -5.23 -7.02 -14.68
CA PRO A 245 -6.21 -8.10 -14.74
C PRO A 245 -5.62 -9.38 -15.33
N GLY A 246 -6.07 -10.54 -14.83
CA GLY A 246 -5.70 -11.85 -15.40
C GLY A 246 -4.24 -12.27 -15.18
N TRP A 247 -3.51 -11.61 -14.30
CA TRP A 247 -2.10 -11.94 -14.03
C TRP A 247 -1.91 -13.25 -13.28
N ASP A 248 -2.89 -13.68 -12.50
CA ASP A 248 -2.78 -14.93 -11.72
C ASP A 248 -3.42 -16.09 -12.51
N ASP A 249 -2.60 -17.09 -12.87
CA ASP A 249 -2.99 -18.28 -13.68
C ASP A 249 -4.09 -19.15 -13.06
N GLY A 250 -4.70 -18.78 -11.97
CA GLY A 250 -5.68 -19.61 -11.24
C GLY A 250 -6.79 -18.87 -10.53
N THR A 251 -6.78 -17.55 -10.55
CA THR A 251 -7.85 -16.74 -9.96
C THR A 251 -8.63 -16.01 -11.05
N ASP A 252 -9.96 -16.12 -11.03
CA ASP A 252 -10.88 -15.38 -11.91
C ASP A 252 -10.92 -13.87 -11.55
N TRP A 253 -9.73 -13.26 -11.29
CA TRP A 253 -9.63 -11.82 -11.03
C TRP A 253 -9.67 -11.07 -12.36
N ASP A 254 -10.86 -10.71 -12.78
CA ASP A 254 -11.07 -9.95 -14.01
C ASP A 254 -10.64 -8.47 -13.86
N ASP A 255 -10.34 -8.01 -12.64
CA ASP A 255 -10.09 -6.62 -12.34
C ASP A 255 -8.64 -6.34 -11.91
N ALA A 256 -8.15 -5.15 -12.28
CA ALA A 256 -6.87 -4.67 -11.80
C ALA A 256 -6.90 -4.47 -10.27
N GLN A 257 -5.79 -4.82 -9.64
CA GLN A 257 -5.59 -4.64 -8.20
C GLN A 257 -4.46 -3.66 -7.93
N TYR A 258 -4.54 -3.01 -6.78
CA TYR A 258 -3.45 -2.19 -6.26
C TYR A 258 -3.11 -2.63 -4.83
N VAL A 259 -1.83 -2.85 -4.57
CA VAL A 259 -1.32 -2.99 -3.20
C VAL A 259 -0.81 -1.62 -2.77
N VAL A 260 -1.62 -0.88 -2.03
CA VAL A 260 -1.26 0.45 -1.54
C VAL A 260 -0.29 0.31 -0.38
N LEU A 261 0.85 0.97 -0.50
CA LEU A 261 1.97 0.95 0.45
C LEU A 261 2.05 2.27 1.23
N ASN A 262 1.78 3.37 0.55
CA ASN A 262 1.77 4.71 1.13
C ASN A 262 0.35 5.20 1.34
N ARG A 263 -0.10 5.23 2.59
CA ARG A 263 -1.44 5.69 2.93
C ARG A 263 -1.66 7.19 2.63
N THR A 264 -0.61 8.00 2.62
CA THR A 264 -0.74 9.42 2.27
C THR A 264 -0.96 9.63 0.76
N ALA A 265 -0.65 8.61 -0.06
CA ALA A 265 -0.91 8.64 -1.49
C ALA A 265 -2.38 8.40 -1.86
N VAL A 266 -3.25 8.13 -0.90
CA VAL A 266 -4.68 7.97 -1.14
C VAL A 266 -5.49 9.02 -0.39
N LEU A 267 -6.58 9.48 -1.03
CA LEU A 267 -7.64 10.24 -0.39
C LEU A 267 -8.81 9.31 -0.15
N PHE A 268 -9.18 9.09 1.12
CA PHE A 268 -10.34 8.29 1.49
C PHE A 268 -11.61 9.13 1.41
N GLU A 269 -12.72 8.52 1.03
CA GLU A 269 -14.03 9.17 1.17
C GLU A 269 -14.37 9.36 2.65
N ALA A 270 -14.82 10.57 3.02
CA ALA A 270 -15.12 10.93 4.41
C ALA A 270 -16.29 10.12 4.95
N GLU A 271 -17.40 10.13 4.20
CA GLU A 271 -18.62 9.37 4.50
C GLU A 271 -19.09 8.65 3.22
N PRO A 272 -19.58 7.41 3.32
CA PRO A 272 -20.18 6.75 2.16
C PRO A 272 -21.30 7.63 1.62
N GLY A 273 -21.16 8.10 0.38
CA GLY A 273 -22.22 8.80 -0.31
C GLY A 273 -23.31 7.83 -0.77
N ASP A 274 -24.55 8.30 -0.87
CA ASP A 274 -25.65 7.53 -1.46
C ASP A 274 -25.45 7.29 -2.98
N ASP A 275 -24.52 8.03 -3.59
CA ASP A 275 -24.25 7.98 -5.03
C ASP A 275 -23.12 6.97 -5.35
N TRP A 276 -23.44 5.69 -5.15
CA TRP A 276 -22.60 4.56 -5.54
C TRP A 276 -22.84 4.13 -7.00
N GLU A 277 -23.34 5.02 -7.83
CA GLU A 277 -23.50 4.72 -9.26
C GLU A 277 -22.13 4.63 -9.95
N ASP A 278 -21.93 3.51 -10.65
CA ASP A 278 -20.76 3.10 -11.42
C ASP A 278 -20.45 4.04 -12.63
#